data_4536d40d07d2d15b01b13331ce25dc78
#
_entry.id   4536d40d07d2d15b01b13331ce25dc78
#
_cell.length_a   1.000
_cell.length_b   1.000
_cell.length_c   1.000
_cell.angle_alpha   90.00
_cell.angle_beta   90.00
_cell.angle_gamma   90.00
#
_symmetry.space_group_name_H-M   'P 1'
#
loop_
_entity.id
_entity.type
_entity.pdbx_description
1 polymer ?
#
loop_
_entity_poly.entity_id
_entity_poly.type
_entity_poly.pdbx_seq_one_letter_code
_entity_poly.pdbx_strand_id
1 'polypeptide(L)'
;MYIAKEKGRDRYVFFRDELHRKSYEESITRVQHVGTNGREIQELKAIAKFMSDVTENQALAYREILQHMLESYQLDTINIYYGENLSRVYTVGFEQNYSDNAQYVKTQEFKQLLEEKDYMETSFVAGMFNSAPQFCAAMKQKRVFSTIQCIIGTPDDIKGLVTFDKCKESGTWADYQIDCARIFASFLSMQAMTIRKK
;
A
#
# COMPACT_ATOMS: atom_id res chain seq x y z
N MET A 1 -13.84 -21.55 13.20
CA MET A 1 -13.65 -20.11 13.46
C MET A 1 -12.19 -19.65 13.51
N TYR A 2 -11.21 -20.46 13.12
CA TYR A 2 -9.77 -20.14 13.30
C TYR A 2 -8.99 -19.78 12.02
N ILE A 3 -9.49 -20.08 10.83
CA ILE A 3 -8.75 -19.87 9.57
C ILE A 3 -8.85 -18.43 9.05
N ALA A 4 -9.81 -17.65 9.55
CA ALA A 4 -9.93 -16.24 9.18
C ALA A 4 -8.79 -15.35 9.73
N LYS A 5 -8.09 -15.80 10.78
CA LYS A 5 -6.97 -15.04 11.38
C LYS A 5 -5.66 -15.11 10.58
N GLU A 6 -5.46 -16.16 9.78
CA GLU A 6 -4.24 -16.36 9.00
C GLU A 6 -4.27 -15.68 7.62
N LYS A 7 -5.45 -15.19 7.18
CA LYS A 7 -5.66 -14.64 5.83
C LYS A 7 -6.13 -13.19 5.74
N GLY A 8 -5.71 -12.37 6.68
CA GLY A 8 -6.19 -10.98 6.73
C GLY A 8 -7.46 -10.89 7.58
N ARG A 9 -7.41 -10.03 8.56
CA ARG A 9 -8.33 -9.93 9.71
C ARG A 9 -9.82 -9.68 9.41
N ASP A 10 -10.22 -9.52 8.14
CA ASP A 10 -11.55 -9.07 7.74
C ASP A 10 -12.37 -10.11 6.95
N ARG A 11 -12.02 -11.40 6.99
CA ARG A 11 -12.77 -12.45 6.31
C ARG A 11 -13.35 -13.47 7.27
N TYR A 12 -14.68 -13.60 7.24
CA TYR A 12 -15.39 -14.72 7.83
C TYR A 12 -15.58 -15.81 6.77
N VAL A 13 -14.95 -16.97 6.96
CA VAL A 13 -15.15 -18.13 6.11
C VAL A 13 -15.90 -19.18 6.92
N PHE A 14 -17.11 -19.53 6.48
CA PHE A 14 -17.90 -20.60 7.06
C PHE A 14 -17.61 -21.89 6.30
N PHE A 15 -17.00 -22.84 6.97
CA PHE A 15 -16.86 -24.20 6.44
C PHE A 15 -18.05 -25.04 6.90
N ARG A 16 -18.79 -25.60 5.97
CA ARG A 16 -19.92 -26.49 6.26
C ARG A 16 -19.50 -27.94 6.46
N ASP A 17 -18.32 -28.33 5.96
CA ASP A 17 -17.81 -29.68 6.10
C ASP A 17 -16.26 -29.73 5.99
N GLU A 18 -15.69 -30.89 6.32
CA GLU A 18 -14.24 -31.15 6.38
C GLU A 18 -13.59 -31.28 4.99
N LEU A 19 -14.38 -31.64 3.96
CA LEU A 19 -13.94 -31.71 2.57
C LEU A 19 -13.66 -30.32 1.98
N HIS A 20 -14.52 -29.35 2.26
CA HIS A 20 -14.30 -27.95 1.88
C HIS A 20 -13.06 -27.36 2.57
N ARG A 21 -12.82 -27.73 3.84
CA ARG A 21 -11.64 -27.30 4.59
C ARG A 21 -10.35 -27.83 3.94
N LYS A 22 -10.29 -29.14 3.63
CA LYS A 22 -9.14 -29.77 2.97
C LYS A 22 -8.84 -29.20 1.59
N SER A 23 -9.87 -29.09 0.74
CA SER A 23 -9.73 -28.52 -0.60
C SER A 23 -9.24 -27.07 -0.56
N TYR A 24 -9.67 -26.31 0.44
CA TYR A 24 -9.26 -24.94 0.64
C TYR A 24 -7.81 -24.85 1.16
N GLU A 25 -7.41 -25.68 2.13
CA GLU A 25 -6.05 -25.77 2.64
C GLU A 25 -5.06 -26.21 1.55
N GLU A 26 -5.42 -27.19 0.72
CA GLU A 26 -4.62 -27.61 -0.43
C GLU A 26 -4.51 -26.54 -1.53
N SER A 27 -5.57 -25.78 -1.78
CA SER A 27 -5.52 -24.68 -2.75
C SER A 27 -4.62 -23.53 -2.27
N ILE A 28 -4.62 -23.26 -0.96
CA ILE A 28 -3.74 -22.26 -0.35
C ILE A 28 -2.28 -22.68 -0.45
N THR A 29 -1.97 -23.91 -0.05
CA THR A 29 -0.59 -24.42 -0.04
C THR A 29 0.00 -24.46 -1.46
N ARG A 30 -0.81 -24.77 -2.47
CA ARG A 30 -0.38 -24.72 -3.87
C ARG A 30 -0.17 -23.31 -4.40
N VAL A 31 -1.03 -22.36 -4.04
CA VAL A 31 -0.93 -20.97 -4.53
C VAL A 31 0.23 -20.22 -3.85
N GLN A 32 0.52 -20.53 -2.59
CA GLN A 32 1.60 -19.85 -1.85
C GLN A 32 3.01 -20.29 -2.25
N HIS A 33 3.23 -21.52 -2.73
CA HIS A 33 4.60 -22.03 -2.93
C HIS A 33 5.16 -21.95 -4.35
N VAL A 34 4.36 -21.72 -5.39
CA VAL A 34 4.87 -21.77 -6.78
C VAL A 34 4.77 -20.45 -7.53
N GLY A 35 3.88 -19.54 -7.12
CA GLY A 35 3.62 -18.28 -7.84
C GLY A 35 4.21 -17.02 -7.17
N THR A 36 4.35 -17.01 -5.86
CA THR A 36 4.75 -15.83 -5.09
C THR A 36 6.24 -15.52 -5.20
N ASN A 37 7.11 -16.52 -5.09
CA ASN A 37 8.56 -16.29 -5.12
C ASN A 37 9.06 -15.66 -6.44
N GLY A 38 8.46 -16.02 -7.57
CA GLY A 38 8.85 -15.44 -8.86
C GLY A 38 8.44 -13.98 -9.01
N ARG A 39 7.23 -13.63 -8.56
CA ARG A 39 6.73 -12.24 -8.60
C ARG A 39 7.46 -11.35 -7.61
N GLU A 40 7.63 -11.80 -6.38
CA GLU A 40 8.38 -11.08 -5.35
C GLU A 40 9.80 -10.73 -5.83
N ILE A 41 10.53 -11.68 -6.42
CA ILE A 41 11.86 -11.45 -6.98
C ILE A 41 11.82 -10.42 -8.11
N GLN A 42 10.80 -10.43 -8.97
CA GLN A 42 10.65 -9.44 -10.04
C GLN A 42 10.41 -8.02 -9.47
N GLU A 43 9.55 -7.89 -8.46
CA GLU A 43 9.29 -6.63 -7.79
C GLU A 43 10.56 -6.08 -7.11
N LEU A 44 11.29 -6.91 -6.37
CA LEU A 44 12.54 -6.50 -5.74
C LEU A 44 13.59 -6.07 -6.77
N LYS A 45 13.67 -6.73 -7.93
CA LYS A 45 14.55 -6.31 -9.03
C LYS A 45 14.14 -4.97 -9.63
N ALA A 46 12.84 -4.72 -9.79
CA ALA A 46 12.34 -3.44 -10.28
C ALA A 46 12.68 -2.30 -9.30
N ILE A 47 12.48 -2.52 -8.00
CA ILE A 47 12.86 -1.55 -6.96
C ILE A 47 14.38 -1.32 -6.95
N ALA A 48 15.19 -2.38 -7.03
CA ALA A 48 16.65 -2.26 -7.08
C ALA A 48 17.12 -1.49 -8.33
N LYS A 49 16.52 -1.73 -9.48
CA LYS A 49 16.77 -0.95 -10.70
C LYS A 49 16.42 0.52 -10.47
N PHE A 50 15.24 0.81 -9.94
CA PHE A 50 14.85 2.19 -9.61
C PHE A 50 15.86 2.88 -8.69
N MET A 51 16.32 2.18 -7.64
CA MET A 51 17.34 2.73 -6.73
C MET A 51 18.65 3.11 -7.43
N SER A 52 19.03 2.39 -8.49
CA SER A 52 20.17 2.70 -9.33
C SER A 52 19.90 3.90 -10.24
N ASP A 53 18.77 3.89 -10.92
CA ASP A 53 18.46 4.82 -12.01
C ASP A 53 18.04 6.22 -11.51
N VAL A 54 17.52 6.30 -10.27
CA VAL A 54 16.98 7.55 -9.69
C VAL A 54 18.03 8.66 -9.56
N THR A 55 19.30 8.32 -9.51
CA THR A 55 20.42 9.28 -9.45
C THR A 55 20.73 9.91 -10.79
N GLU A 56 20.45 9.22 -11.89
CA GLU A 56 20.74 9.67 -13.26
C GLU A 56 19.59 10.48 -13.86
N ASN A 57 18.37 9.96 -13.77
CA ASN A 57 17.15 10.62 -14.25
C ASN A 57 15.97 10.35 -13.32
N GLN A 58 15.85 11.16 -12.28
CA GLN A 58 14.85 11.00 -11.24
C GLN A 58 13.42 10.91 -11.79
N ALA A 59 13.02 11.81 -12.68
CA ALA A 59 11.65 11.87 -13.18
C ALA A 59 11.26 10.61 -13.97
N LEU A 60 12.19 10.11 -14.79
CA LEU A 60 11.99 8.89 -15.57
C LEU A 60 11.94 7.66 -14.66
N ALA A 61 12.88 7.55 -13.73
CA ALA A 61 12.94 6.43 -12.78
C ALA A 61 11.66 6.31 -11.94
N TYR A 62 11.14 7.43 -11.41
CA TYR A 62 9.85 7.43 -10.70
C TYR A 62 8.69 6.98 -11.59
N ARG A 63 8.62 7.48 -12.82
CA ARG A 63 7.57 7.09 -13.76
C ARG A 63 7.61 5.59 -14.05
N GLU A 64 8.78 5.04 -14.33
CA GLU A 64 8.94 3.62 -14.66
C GLU A 64 8.57 2.71 -13.48
N ILE A 65 9.08 2.97 -12.27
CA ILE A 65 8.77 2.13 -11.11
C ILE A 65 7.30 2.19 -10.72
N LEU A 66 6.70 3.39 -10.70
CA LEU A 66 5.30 3.54 -10.33
C LEU A 66 4.37 2.90 -11.36
N GLN A 67 4.69 3.01 -12.67
CA GLN A 67 3.93 2.34 -13.72
C GLN A 67 4.05 0.81 -13.60
N HIS A 68 5.25 0.30 -13.35
CA HIS A 68 5.47 -1.13 -13.10
C HIS A 68 4.62 -1.63 -11.92
N MET A 69 4.67 -0.94 -10.76
CA MET A 69 3.88 -1.34 -9.59
C MET A 69 2.37 -1.22 -9.83
N LEU A 70 1.93 -0.19 -10.57
CA LEU A 70 0.52 -0.02 -10.93
C LEU A 70 -0.01 -1.24 -11.68
N GLU A 71 0.72 -1.69 -12.69
CA GLU A 71 0.35 -2.83 -13.54
C GLU A 71 0.47 -4.16 -12.80
N SER A 72 1.59 -4.37 -12.12
CA SER A 72 1.91 -5.61 -11.42
C SER A 72 0.94 -5.89 -10.26
N TYR A 73 0.50 -4.84 -9.55
CA TYR A 73 -0.42 -4.96 -8.41
C TYR A 73 -1.89 -4.80 -8.82
N GLN A 74 -2.15 -4.53 -10.10
CA GLN A 74 -3.49 -4.26 -10.62
C GLN A 74 -4.19 -3.13 -9.85
N LEU A 75 -3.48 -2.01 -9.72
CA LEU A 75 -3.97 -0.83 -9.02
C LEU A 75 -4.69 0.11 -9.98
N ASP A 76 -5.53 0.96 -9.42
CA ASP A 76 -6.15 2.05 -10.16
C ASP A 76 -5.32 3.34 -10.08
N THR A 77 -4.62 3.57 -8.96
CA THR A 77 -3.73 4.72 -8.81
C THR A 77 -2.65 4.50 -7.75
N ILE A 78 -1.50 5.15 -7.95
CA ILE A 78 -0.46 5.31 -6.93
C ILE A 78 -0.18 6.81 -6.81
N ASN A 79 -0.11 7.31 -5.56
CA ASN A 79 0.22 8.70 -5.29
C ASN A 79 1.37 8.80 -4.30
N ILE A 80 2.26 9.78 -4.50
CA ILE A 80 3.27 10.18 -3.54
C ILE A 80 2.96 11.60 -3.08
N TYR A 81 2.81 11.77 -1.78
CA TYR A 81 2.63 13.05 -1.11
C TYR A 81 3.88 13.40 -0.32
N TYR A 82 4.29 14.68 -0.32
CA TYR A 82 5.50 15.09 0.38
C TYR A 82 5.45 16.54 0.86
N GLY A 83 6.28 16.84 1.90
CA GLY A 83 6.44 18.17 2.45
C GLY A 83 5.45 18.50 3.57
N GLU A 84 5.52 19.73 4.10
CA GLU A 84 4.71 20.16 5.25
C GLU A 84 3.21 20.04 5.01
N ASN A 85 2.76 20.36 3.80
CA ASN A 85 1.36 20.28 3.43
C ASN A 85 0.96 18.91 2.91
N LEU A 86 1.89 17.93 2.86
CA LEU A 86 1.65 16.62 2.27
C LEU A 86 0.97 16.75 0.91
N SER A 87 1.51 17.63 0.07
CA SER A 87 1.02 17.87 -1.28
C SER A 87 1.41 16.72 -2.19
N ARG A 88 0.56 16.40 -3.17
CA ARG A 88 0.83 15.36 -4.15
C ARG A 88 1.96 15.80 -5.09
N VAL A 89 3.05 15.03 -5.12
CA VAL A 89 4.23 15.30 -5.94
C VAL A 89 4.35 14.37 -7.15
N TYR A 90 3.84 13.15 -7.03
CA TYR A 90 3.75 12.17 -8.12
C TYR A 90 2.42 11.45 -8.10
N THR A 91 1.91 11.12 -9.28
CA THR A 91 0.73 10.26 -9.47
C THR A 91 0.89 9.44 -10.75
N VAL A 92 0.41 8.21 -10.72
CA VAL A 92 0.19 7.37 -11.90
C VAL A 92 -1.16 6.66 -11.78
N GLY A 93 -1.73 6.30 -12.94
CA GLY A 93 -3.04 5.65 -13.02
C GLY A 93 -4.17 6.67 -13.15
N PHE A 94 -5.33 6.32 -12.60
CA PHE A 94 -6.54 7.12 -12.76
C PHE A 94 -6.44 8.45 -12.02
N GLU A 95 -6.44 9.54 -12.77
CA GLU A 95 -6.45 10.90 -12.22
C GLU A 95 -7.84 11.23 -11.69
N GLN A 96 -7.96 11.41 -10.39
CA GLN A 96 -9.21 11.84 -9.76
C GLN A 96 -9.10 13.32 -9.35
N ASN A 97 -10.16 14.08 -9.59
CA ASN A 97 -10.28 15.51 -9.21
C ASN A 97 -10.62 15.64 -7.72
N TYR A 98 -9.72 15.28 -6.82
CA TYR A 98 -9.90 15.51 -5.38
C TYR A 98 -8.67 16.13 -4.74
N SER A 99 -8.79 16.48 -3.47
CA SER A 99 -7.77 17.15 -2.66
C SER A 99 -6.35 16.68 -2.97
N ASP A 100 -5.50 17.59 -3.41
CA ASP A 100 -4.10 17.36 -3.74
C ASP A 100 -3.20 17.16 -2.51
N ASN A 101 -3.78 16.89 -1.36
CA ASN A 101 -3.03 16.65 -0.13
C ASN A 101 -3.53 15.44 0.67
N ALA A 102 -2.70 15.00 1.61
CA ALA A 102 -2.98 13.89 2.49
C ALA A 102 -2.94 14.28 3.98
N GLN A 103 -3.53 15.44 4.34
CA GLN A 103 -3.48 15.96 5.70
C GLN A 103 -4.11 15.03 6.76
N TYR A 104 -5.01 14.13 6.36
CA TYR A 104 -5.61 13.13 7.26
C TYR A 104 -4.57 12.25 7.96
N VAL A 105 -3.38 12.04 7.38
CA VAL A 105 -2.32 11.22 8.02
C VAL A 105 -1.71 11.88 9.25
N LYS A 106 -1.92 13.18 9.47
CA LYS A 106 -1.47 13.89 10.67
C LYS A 106 -2.44 13.76 11.84
N THR A 107 -3.61 13.17 11.63
CA THR A 107 -4.61 12.96 12.66
C THR A 107 -4.17 11.88 13.65
N GLN A 108 -4.64 11.99 14.89
CA GLN A 108 -4.40 10.97 15.90
C GLN A 108 -5.01 9.62 15.48
N GLU A 109 -6.15 9.66 14.80
CA GLU A 109 -6.80 8.47 14.25
C GLU A 109 -5.89 7.71 13.28
N PHE A 110 -5.27 8.39 12.31
CA PHE A 110 -4.38 7.73 11.37
C PHE A 110 -3.13 7.16 12.06
N LYS A 111 -2.57 7.89 13.03
CA LYS A 111 -1.44 7.39 13.83
C LYS A 111 -1.79 6.12 14.60
N GLN A 112 -3.03 6.00 15.10
CA GLN A 112 -3.51 4.76 15.73
C GLN A 112 -3.64 3.61 14.72
N LEU A 113 -4.03 3.90 13.47
CA LEU A 113 -4.08 2.87 12.41
C LEU A 113 -2.71 2.30 12.06
N LEU A 114 -1.65 3.09 12.21
CA LEU A 114 -0.29 2.62 11.99
C LEU A 114 0.16 1.60 13.05
N GLU A 115 -0.41 1.59 14.26
CA GLU A 115 -0.06 0.66 15.34
C GLU A 115 1.48 0.56 15.54
N GLU A 116 2.17 1.71 15.54
CA GLU A 116 3.64 1.82 15.59
C GLU A 116 4.40 1.31 14.35
N LYS A 117 3.68 0.93 13.29
CA LYS A 117 4.27 0.54 12.01
C LYS A 117 4.51 1.76 11.10
N ASP A 118 5.26 1.56 10.05
CA ASP A 118 5.49 2.54 8.97
C ASP A 118 4.44 2.48 7.86
N TYR A 119 3.41 1.64 8.00
CA TYR A 119 2.35 1.42 7.01
C TYR A 119 1.03 1.00 7.65
N MET A 120 -0.03 1.17 6.89
CA MET A 120 -1.33 0.54 7.12
C MET A 120 -1.84 -0.07 5.81
N GLU A 121 -2.61 -1.14 5.90
CA GLU A 121 -3.31 -1.71 4.76
C GLU A 121 -4.74 -2.06 5.13
N THR A 122 -5.63 -1.97 4.16
CA THR A 122 -6.99 -2.48 4.28
C THR A 122 -7.52 -2.98 2.94
N SER A 123 -8.17 -4.12 2.98
CA SER A 123 -8.87 -4.69 1.82
C SER A 123 -10.29 -4.13 1.67
N PHE A 124 -10.81 -3.44 2.69
CA PHE A 124 -12.17 -2.93 2.69
C PHE A 124 -12.29 -1.69 3.58
N VAL A 125 -12.08 -0.51 2.99
CA VAL A 125 -12.11 0.78 3.68
C VAL A 125 -13.41 1.02 4.43
N ALA A 126 -14.56 0.69 3.83
CA ALA A 126 -15.86 0.93 4.48
C ALA A 126 -16.05 0.15 5.79
N GLY A 127 -15.36 -0.99 5.95
CA GLY A 127 -15.38 -1.77 7.19
C GLY A 127 -14.70 -1.08 8.38
N MET A 128 -13.88 -0.07 8.12
CA MET A 128 -13.16 0.68 9.15
C MET A 128 -13.94 1.89 9.70
N PHE A 129 -15.17 2.13 9.23
CA PHE A 129 -15.93 3.34 9.54
C PHE A 129 -16.10 3.58 11.06
N ASN A 130 -16.32 2.53 11.84
CA ASN A 130 -16.51 2.65 13.29
C ASN A 130 -15.20 2.90 14.06
N SER A 131 -14.06 2.47 13.53
CA SER A 131 -12.74 2.60 14.16
C SER A 131 -11.95 3.80 13.64
N ALA A 132 -12.21 4.22 12.41
CA ALA A 132 -11.46 5.27 11.73
C ALA A 132 -12.35 6.13 10.80
N PRO A 133 -13.32 6.89 11.35
CA PRO A 133 -14.29 7.64 10.55
C PRO A 133 -13.66 8.75 9.69
N GLN A 134 -12.61 9.44 10.18
CA GLN A 134 -11.93 10.50 9.41
C GLN A 134 -11.15 9.93 8.23
N PHE A 135 -10.45 8.82 8.46
CA PHE A 135 -9.78 8.08 7.40
C PHE A 135 -10.78 7.60 6.35
N CYS A 136 -11.89 6.97 6.77
CA CYS A 136 -12.93 6.53 5.85
C CYS A 136 -13.55 7.68 5.06
N ALA A 137 -13.78 8.84 5.68
CA ALA A 137 -14.29 10.02 4.98
C ALA A 137 -13.31 10.50 3.89
N ALA A 138 -12.01 10.55 4.20
CA ALA A 138 -10.97 10.90 3.24
C ALA A 138 -10.91 9.88 2.07
N MET A 139 -10.95 8.58 2.37
CA MET A 139 -10.93 7.52 1.35
C MET A 139 -12.20 7.53 0.50
N LYS A 140 -13.37 7.77 1.09
CA LYS A 140 -14.64 7.93 0.35
C LYS A 140 -14.59 9.09 -0.63
N GLN A 141 -14.05 10.24 -0.21
CA GLN A 141 -13.85 11.39 -1.08
C GLN A 141 -12.95 11.04 -2.27
N LYS A 142 -11.95 10.21 -2.04
CA LYS A 142 -11.01 9.70 -3.05
C LYS A 142 -11.53 8.47 -3.81
N ARG A 143 -12.74 7.99 -3.50
CA ARG A 143 -13.32 6.76 -4.07
C ARG A 143 -12.41 5.53 -3.93
N VAL A 144 -11.66 5.44 -2.84
CA VAL A 144 -10.76 4.32 -2.56
C VAL A 144 -11.52 3.24 -1.80
N PHE A 145 -11.48 2.01 -2.30
CA PHE A 145 -12.15 0.85 -1.70
C PHE A 145 -11.18 -0.02 -0.91
N SER A 146 -9.94 -0.16 -1.38
CA SER A 146 -8.85 -0.81 -0.66
C SER A 146 -7.54 -0.09 -0.92
N THR A 147 -6.62 -0.09 0.07
CA THR A 147 -5.38 0.68 -0.01
C THR A 147 -4.27 0.05 0.82
N ILE A 148 -3.03 0.22 0.35
CA ILE A 148 -1.81 0.18 1.17
C ILE A 148 -1.31 1.61 1.26
N GLN A 149 -1.00 2.07 2.47
CA GLN A 149 -0.44 3.40 2.71
C GLN A 149 0.82 3.28 3.54
N CYS A 150 1.94 3.75 3.00
CA CYS A 150 3.24 3.73 3.65
C CYS A 150 3.70 5.16 3.91
N ILE A 151 4.09 5.46 5.16
CA ILE A 151 4.63 6.78 5.49
C ILE A 151 6.07 6.93 5.00
N ILE A 152 6.43 8.16 4.63
CA ILE A 152 7.80 8.59 4.39
C ILE A 152 8.23 9.37 5.64
N GLY A 153 9.24 8.87 6.35
CA GLY A 153 9.66 9.37 7.65
C GLY A 153 9.38 8.37 8.76
N THR A 154 8.96 8.86 9.91
CA THR A 154 8.57 8.04 11.08
C THR A 154 7.14 8.38 11.51
N PRO A 155 6.48 7.52 12.32
CA PRO A 155 5.15 7.81 12.85
C PRO A 155 5.05 9.13 13.61
N ASP A 156 6.14 9.54 14.28
CA ASP A 156 6.21 10.81 15.00
C ASP A 156 6.54 12.00 14.09
N ASP A 157 7.21 11.77 12.95
CA ASP A 157 7.64 12.81 12.02
C ASP A 157 7.36 12.40 10.57
N ILE A 158 6.08 12.41 10.20
CA ILE A 158 5.62 12.07 8.86
C ILE A 158 5.99 13.18 7.88
N LYS A 159 6.89 12.90 6.94
CA LYS A 159 7.36 13.82 5.89
C LYS A 159 6.60 13.65 4.58
N GLY A 160 6.02 12.48 4.38
CA GLY A 160 5.28 12.14 3.18
C GLY A 160 4.48 10.85 3.34
N LEU A 161 3.81 10.48 2.27
CA LEU A 161 2.99 9.28 2.18
C LEU A 161 3.07 8.72 0.76
N VAL A 162 3.10 7.40 0.66
CA VAL A 162 2.82 6.70 -0.60
C VAL A 162 1.52 5.94 -0.45
N THR A 163 0.61 6.07 -1.41
CA THR A 163 -0.64 5.31 -1.44
C THR A 163 -0.71 4.43 -2.67
N PHE A 164 -1.17 3.20 -2.49
CA PHE A 164 -1.44 2.20 -3.51
C PHE A 164 -2.92 1.87 -3.43
N ASP A 165 -3.71 2.38 -4.37
CA ASP A 165 -5.15 2.45 -4.21
C ASP A 165 -5.88 1.64 -5.28
N LYS A 166 -6.94 0.90 -4.86
CA LYS A 166 -7.96 0.30 -5.72
C LYS A 166 -9.25 1.10 -5.59
N CYS A 167 -9.69 1.67 -6.70
CA CYS A 167 -10.76 2.66 -6.76
C CYS A 167 -12.02 2.15 -7.49
N LYS A 168 -11.98 0.97 -8.09
CA LYS A 168 -13.12 0.36 -8.80
C LYS A 168 -13.81 -0.67 -7.93
N GLU A 169 -13.02 -1.47 -7.22
CA GLU A 169 -13.52 -2.54 -6.37
C GLU A 169 -12.59 -2.75 -5.17
N SER A 170 -13.11 -3.37 -4.12
CA SER A 170 -12.29 -3.83 -3.01
C SER A 170 -11.47 -5.05 -3.42
N GLY A 171 -10.26 -5.17 -2.90
CA GLY A 171 -9.38 -6.29 -3.20
C GLY A 171 -8.42 -6.60 -2.07
N THR A 172 -8.00 -7.85 -2.00
CA THR A 172 -7.00 -8.31 -1.04
C THR A 172 -5.60 -7.94 -1.49
N TRP A 173 -4.70 -7.84 -0.52
CA TRP A 173 -3.29 -7.61 -0.70
C TRP A 173 -2.52 -8.91 -0.46
N ALA A 174 -1.56 -9.21 -1.33
CA ALA A 174 -0.61 -10.29 -1.08
C ALA A 174 0.54 -9.74 -0.22
N ASP A 175 1.13 -10.60 0.62
CA ASP A 175 2.21 -10.19 1.53
C ASP A 175 3.37 -9.52 0.78
N TYR A 176 3.76 -10.06 -0.38
CA TYR A 176 4.84 -9.48 -1.19
C TYR A 176 4.51 -8.06 -1.70
N GLN A 177 3.24 -7.72 -1.95
CA GLN A 177 2.83 -6.38 -2.36
C GLN A 177 3.01 -5.38 -1.21
N ILE A 178 2.65 -5.80 0.01
CA ILE A 178 2.84 -5.00 1.22
C ILE A 178 4.34 -4.78 1.47
N ASP A 179 5.13 -5.85 1.44
CA ASP A 179 6.57 -5.78 1.71
C ASP A 179 7.30 -4.93 0.68
N CYS A 180 7.02 -5.11 -0.61
CA CYS A 180 7.62 -4.27 -1.66
C CYS A 180 7.19 -2.81 -1.58
N ALA A 181 5.92 -2.52 -1.25
CA ALA A 181 5.44 -1.15 -1.01
C ALA A 181 6.21 -0.48 0.15
N ARG A 182 6.44 -1.21 1.25
CA ARG A 182 7.23 -0.75 2.40
C ARG A 182 8.68 -0.51 2.05
N ILE A 183 9.32 -1.44 1.32
CA ILE A 183 10.71 -1.28 0.86
C ILE A 183 10.84 -0.03 -0.01
N PHE A 184 9.91 0.19 -0.94
CA PHE A 184 9.88 1.37 -1.78
C PHE A 184 9.74 2.67 -0.93
N ALA A 185 8.80 2.71 0.01
CA ALA A 185 8.61 3.86 0.90
C ALA A 185 9.81 4.12 1.82
N SER A 186 10.46 3.05 2.32
CA SER A 186 11.68 3.16 3.13
C SER A 186 12.83 3.78 2.33
N PHE A 187 12.96 3.42 1.05
CA PHE A 187 13.95 4.05 0.17
C PHE A 187 13.67 5.55 -0.02
N LEU A 188 12.39 5.94 -0.22
CA LEU A 188 12.01 7.35 -0.30
C LEU A 188 12.33 8.10 1.00
N SER A 189 12.15 7.46 2.14
CA SER A 189 12.49 8.02 3.45
C SER A 189 14.00 8.30 3.57
N MET A 190 14.84 7.38 3.11
CA MET A 190 16.30 7.58 3.08
C MET A 190 16.72 8.74 2.16
N GLN A 191 16.11 8.85 0.98
CA GLN A 191 16.36 9.97 0.07
C GLN A 191 15.96 11.31 0.68
N ALA A 192 14.80 11.38 1.33
CA ALA A 192 14.31 12.58 1.99
C ALA A 192 15.24 13.08 3.09
N MET A 193 15.87 12.17 3.83
CA MET A 193 16.86 12.50 4.87
C MET A 193 18.18 13.01 4.28
N THR A 194 18.55 12.55 3.09
CA THR A 194 19.81 12.93 2.42
C THR A 194 19.74 14.35 1.85
N ILE A 195 18.61 14.77 1.33
CA ILE A 195 18.39 16.12 0.76
C ILE A 195 18.52 17.22 1.83
N ARG A 196 18.21 16.93 3.09
CA ARG A 196 18.32 17.90 4.21
C ARG A 196 19.75 18.17 4.70
N LYS A 197 20.74 17.37 4.30
CA LYS A 197 22.15 17.53 4.74
C LYS A 197 22.98 18.37 3.77
N LYS A 198 22.41 18.86 2.70
CA LYS A 198 23.02 19.82 1.75
C LYS A 198 22.38 21.19 1.90
#